data_58706bf0cf6fe04094da7439a81f6823
#
_entry.id   58706bf0cf6fe04094da7439a81f6823
#
_cell.length_a   1.000
_cell.length_b   1.000
_cell.length_c   1.000
_cell.angle_alpha   90.00
_cell.angle_beta   90.00
_cell.angle_gamma   90.00
#
_symmetry.space_group_name_H-M   'P 1'
#
loop_
_entity.id
_entity.type
_entity.pdbx_description
1 polymer ?
#
loop_
_entity_poly.entity_id
_entity_poly.type
_entity_poly.pdbx_seq_one_letter_code
_entity_poly.pdbx_strand_id
1 'polypeptide(L)'
;KLAVAVDARSAESLVELPANVRKLKQDGHDVRVMFLTSNTHSLVARFSETRRSHPLSHELRPGENPASRRTLIECIAEERERLSEIENLGHVIDTSELSTSKLRAWVRELAQIERAPLTLYFESFAFKVGVPLDADFVFDVRAIPNPYYDLTLRPLTGKDAPVIAFLEAQPSANEMLVDIRKFIEKWLPSFKTDNRSYLTVAVGCTGGQHRSVYMAERLGKYFSESERVVVRHREQS
;
A
#
# COMPACT_ATOMS: atom_id res chain seq x y z
N LYS A 1 -20.69 -9.00 10.61
CA LYS A 1 -19.43 -8.91 9.84
C LYS A 1 -18.60 -10.15 10.15
N LEU A 2 -18.04 -10.79 9.13
CA LEU A 2 -17.16 -11.95 9.21
C LEU A 2 -15.82 -11.57 8.57
N ALA A 3 -14.71 -11.98 9.18
CA ALA A 3 -13.39 -11.89 8.57
C ALA A 3 -12.80 -13.31 8.44
N VAL A 4 -12.24 -13.61 7.29
CA VAL A 4 -11.58 -14.89 6.99
C VAL A 4 -10.13 -14.58 6.59
N ALA A 5 -9.16 -15.25 7.20
CA ALA A 5 -7.77 -15.20 6.81
C ALA A 5 -7.43 -16.46 6.01
N VAL A 6 -6.77 -16.27 4.87
CA VAL A 6 -6.34 -17.35 3.97
C VAL A 6 -4.86 -17.18 3.70
N ASP A 7 -4.09 -18.25 3.70
CA ASP A 7 -2.66 -18.25 3.38
C ASP A 7 -2.29 -19.43 2.45
N ALA A 8 -1.03 -19.50 2.04
CA ALA A 8 -0.53 -20.49 1.09
C ALA A 8 -0.71 -21.97 1.54
N ARG A 9 -1.00 -22.23 2.82
CA ARG A 9 -1.29 -23.58 3.32
C ARG A 9 -2.66 -24.10 2.86
N SER A 10 -3.52 -23.19 2.45
CA SER A 10 -4.89 -23.48 1.98
C SER A 10 -4.93 -23.68 0.45
N ALA A 11 -3.97 -24.41 -0.12
CA ALA A 11 -3.75 -24.50 -1.57
C ALA A 11 -5.03 -24.78 -2.39
N GLU A 12 -5.86 -25.73 -1.97
CA GLU A 12 -7.14 -26.05 -2.65
C GLU A 12 -8.13 -24.87 -2.58
N SER A 13 -8.24 -24.23 -1.41
CA SER A 13 -9.14 -23.08 -1.21
C SER A 13 -8.69 -21.83 -1.95
N LEU A 14 -7.37 -21.67 -2.24
CA LEU A 14 -6.83 -20.54 -2.98
C LEU A 14 -7.29 -20.52 -4.44
N VAL A 15 -7.35 -21.68 -5.08
CA VAL A 15 -7.81 -21.81 -6.47
C VAL A 15 -9.28 -21.39 -6.62
N GLU A 16 -10.11 -21.70 -5.66
CA GLU A 16 -11.54 -21.38 -5.66
C GLU A 16 -11.84 -19.95 -5.17
N LEU A 17 -10.92 -19.30 -4.48
CA LEU A 17 -11.15 -18.01 -3.83
C LEU A 17 -11.64 -16.92 -4.80
N PRO A 18 -11.08 -16.75 -6.01
CA PRO A 18 -11.57 -15.75 -6.97
C PRO A 18 -13.03 -15.98 -7.38
N ALA A 19 -13.41 -17.25 -7.59
CA ALA A 19 -14.78 -17.63 -7.96
C ALA A 19 -15.75 -17.36 -6.80
N ASN A 20 -15.36 -17.74 -5.57
CA ASN A 20 -16.14 -17.55 -4.37
C ASN A 20 -16.35 -16.06 -4.04
N VAL A 21 -15.31 -15.23 -4.19
CA VAL A 21 -15.41 -13.78 -4.02
C VAL A 21 -16.37 -13.17 -5.04
N ARG A 22 -16.29 -13.56 -6.32
CA ARG A 22 -17.21 -13.09 -7.36
C ARG A 22 -18.66 -13.47 -7.05
N LYS A 23 -18.89 -14.73 -6.67
CA LYS A 23 -20.23 -15.24 -6.30
C LYS A 23 -20.82 -14.44 -5.14
N LEU A 24 -20.08 -14.27 -4.05
CA LEU A 24 -20.54 -13.49 -2.89
C LEU A 24 -20.89 -12.04 -3.26
N LYS A 25 -20.10 -11.41 -4.15
CA LYS A 25 -20.41 -10.05 -4.64
C LYS A 25 -21.68 -10.04 -5.50
N GLN A 26 -21.89 -11.05 -6.36
CA GLN A 26 -23.12 -11.19 -7.16
C GLN A 26 -24.36 -11.43 -6.28
N ASP A 27 -24.21 -12.18 -5.19
CA ASP A 27 -25.25 -12.42 -4.19
C ASP A 27 -25.56 -11.18 -3.32
N GLY A 28 -24.92 -10.03 -3.61
CA GLY A 28 -25.16 -8.75 -2.95
C GLY A 28 -24.39 -8.56 -1.64
N HIS A 29 -23.44 -9.42 -1.31
CA HIS A 29 -22.60 -9.26 -0.13
C HIS A 29 -21.50 -8.20 -0.33
N ASP A 30 -21.25 -7.38 0.70
CA ASP A 30 -20.11 -6.45 0.73
C ASP A 30 -18.83 -7.22 1.08
N VAL A 31 -18.15 -7.73 0.05
CA VAL A 31 -16.91 -8.51 0.20
C VAL A 31 -15.72 -7.61 -0.08
N ARG A 32 -14.82 -7.53 0.90
CA ARG A 32 -13.54 -6.80 0.81
C ARG A 32 -12.39 -7.77 0.97
N VAL A 33 -11.51 -7.75 -0.01
CA VAL A 33 -10.28 -8.55 0.03
C VAL A 33 -9.12 -7.61 0.36
N MET A 34 -8.32 -7.99 1.34
CA MET A 34 -7.06 -7.35 1.68
C MET A 34 -5.94 -8.35 1.42
N PHE A 35 -5.01 -7.99 0.55
CA PHE A 35 -3.82 -8.77 0.29
C PHE A 35 -2.63 -8.13 1.00
N LEU A 36 -2.01 -8.87 1.91
CA LEU A 36 -0.83 -8.40 2.64
C LEU A 36 0.43 -8.93 1.94
N THR A 37 1.28 -8.04 1.48
CA THR A 37 2.56 -8.38 0.88
C THR A 37 3.74 -7.81 1.68
N SER A 38 4.94 -8.26 1.36
CA SER A 38 6.18 -7.71 1.90
C SER A 38 7.35 -8.05 0.96
N ASN A 39 8.40 -7.23 0.93
CA ASN A 39 9.60 -7.54 0.17
C ASN A 39 10.35 -8.74 0.78
N THR A 40 11.17 -9.40 -0.03
CA THR A 40 11.89 -10.61 0.38
C THR A 40 12.84 -10.36 1.55
N HIS A 41 13.49 -9.19 1.60
CA HIS A 41 14.40 -8.83 2.68
C HIS A 41 13.68 -8.78 4.03
N SER A 42 12.55 -8.06 4.10
CA SER A 42 11.72 -7.96 5.32
C SER A 42 11.14 -9.31 5.74
N LEU A 43 10.73 -10.16 4.79
CA LEU A 43 10.26 -11.51 5.10
C LEU A 43 11.38 -12.37 5.71
N VAL A 44 12.55 -12.39 5.09
CA VAL A 44 13.71 -13.14 5.62
C VAL A 44 14.08 -12.69 7.02
N ALA A 45 14.11 -11.36 7.28
CA ALA A 45 14.35 -10.81 8.61
C ALA A 45 13.31 -11.31 9.64
N ARG A 46 12.02 -11.22 9.32
CA ARG A 46 10.92 -11.65 10.21
C ARG A 46 10.95 -13.16 10.50
N PHE A 47 11.26 -14.00 9.51
CA PHE A 47 11.44 -15.44 9.71
C PHE A 47 12.63 -15.73 10.62
N SER A 48 13.73 -15.01 10.44
CA SER A 48 14.94 -15.15 11.27
C SER A 48 14.66 -14.74 12.72
N GLU A 49 13.96 -13.64 12.96
CA GLU A 49 13.60 -13.17 14.29
C GLU A 49 12.66 -14.13 15.02
N THR A 50 11.65 -14.63 14.32
CA THR A 50 10.63 -15.53 14.93
C THR A 50 11.11 -16.97 15.03
N ARG A 51 12.19 -17.35 14.36
CA ARG A 51 12.73 -18.74 14.28
C ARG A 51 11.67 -19.75 13.83
N ARG A 52 10.71 -19.33 13.03
CA ARG A 52 9.68 -20.21 12.47
C ARG A 52 10.09 -20.70 11.10
N SER A 53 9.78 -21.95 10.80
CA SER A 53 9.93 -22.50 9.45
C SER A 53 8.84 -21.93 8.54
N HIS A 54 9.19 -21.71 7.27
CA HIS A 54 8.18 -21.34 6.27
C HIS A 54 7.18 -22.49 6.08
N PRO A 55 5.86 -22.24 5.95
CA PRO A 55 4.87 -23.31 5.77
C PRO A 55 5.22 -24.28 4.64
N LEU A 56 5.67 -23.77 3.50
CA LEU A 56 6.03 -24.56 2.33
C LEU A 56 7.37 -25.32 2.45
N SER A 57 8.16 -25.11 3.50
CA SER A 57 9.46 -25.80 3.69
C SER A 57 9.32 -27.29 3.96
N HIS A 58 8.12 -27.73 4.33
CA HIS A 58 7.81 -29.13 4.62
C HIS A 58 7.00 -29.82 3.51
N GLU A 59 6.59 -29.09 2.48
CA GLU A 59 5.90 -29.66 1.32
C GLU A 59 6.90 -30.29 0.36
N LEU A 60 6.70 -31.56 0.01
CA LEU A 60 7.47 -32.26 -1.00
C LEU A 60 6.76 -32.14 -2.36
N ARG A 61 7.48 -31.75 -3.40
CA ARG A 61 6.95 -31.84 -4.76
C ARG A 61 7.02 -33.27 -5.26
N PRO A 62 6.11 -33.69 -6.18
CA PRO A 62 6.22 -34.99 -6.82
C PRO A 62 7.61 -35.17 -7.45
N GLY A 63 8.37 -36.20 -7.01
CA GLY A 63 9.71 -36.50 -7.50
C GLY A 63 10.86 -35.83 -6.74
N GLU A 64 10.61 -35.00 -5.73
CA GLU A 64 11.66 -34.44 -4.86
C GLU A 64 12.17 -35.46 -3.85
N ASN A 65 13.49 -35.44 -3.59
CA ASN A 65 14.10 -36.24 -2.55
C ASN A 65 13.68 -35.67 -1.16
N PRO A 66 13.12 -36.48 -0.24
CA PRO A 66 12.75 -36.03 1.12
C PRO A 66 13.89 -35.37 1.91
N ALA A 67 15.14 -35.62 1.55
CA ALA A 67 16.32 -35.00 2.14
C ALA A 67 16.62 -33.59 1.58
N SER A 68 15.99 -33.20 0.48
CA SER A 68 16.18 -31.88 -0.16
C SER A 68 15.30 -30.84 0.54
N ARG A 69 15.89 -30.06 1.46
CA ARG A 69 15.19 -28.95 2.11
C ARG A 69 15.26 -27.72 1.22
N ARG A 70 14.11 -27.14 0.88
CA ARG A 70 14.03 -25.84 0.18
C ARG A 70 14.56 -24.73 1.09
N THR A 71 15.24 -23.80 0.47
CA THR A 71 15.66 -22.56 1.15
C THR A 71 14.43 -21.67 1.44
N LEU A 72 14.55 -20.80 2.43
CA LEU A 72 13.51 -19.84 2.75
C LEU A 72 13.16 -18.95 1.54
N ILE A 73 14.16 -18.56 0.75
CA ILE A 73 13.98 -17.71 -0.44
C ILE A 73 13.15 -18.44 -1.52
N GLU A 74 13.43 -19.73 -1.75
CA GLU A 74 12.65 -20.55 -2.69
C GLU A 74 11.20 -20.70 -2.24
N CYS A 75 10.98 -20.93 -0.93
CA CYS A 75 9.64 -21.00 -0.38
C CYS A 75 8.85 -19.68 -0.54
N ILE A 76 9.50 -18.53 -0.30
CA ILE A 76 8.89 -17.21 -0.49
C ILE A 76 8.54 -16.96 -1.95
N ALA A 77 9.42 -17.34 -2.88
CA ALA A 77 9.17 -17.18 -4.32
C ALA A 77 7.98 -18.02 -4.77
N GLU A 78 7.92 -19.27 -4.33
CA GLU A 78 6.81 -20.16 -4.63
C GLU A 78 5.48 -19.69 -4.02
N GLU A 79 5.50 -19.19 -2.79
CA GLU A 79 4.31 -18.61 -2.17
C GLU A 79 3.76 -17.45 -2.97
N ARG A 80 4.61 -16.54 -3.44
CA ARG A 80 4.21 -15.43 -4.31
C ARG A 80 3.61 -15.90 -5.62
N GLU A 81 4.18 -16.91 -6.24
CA GLU A 81 3.63 -17.49 -7.47
C GLU A 81 2.22 -18.04 -7.24
N ARG A 82 2.02 -18.82 -6.16
CA ARG A 82 0.70 -19.36 -5.79
C ARG A 82 -0.33 -18.29 -5.48
N LEU A 83 0.10 -17.15 -4.93
CA LEU A 83 -0.78 -16.06 -4.50
C LEU A 83 -0.99 -14.98 -5.58
N SER A 84 -0.27 -15.03 -6.71
CA SER A 84 -0.27 -13.98 -7.74
C SER A 84 -1.65 -13.69 -8.34
N GLU A 85 -2.49 -14.71 -8.52
CA GLU A 85 -3.84 -14.55 -9.04
C GLU A 85 -4.80 -13.86 -8.06
N ILE A 86 -4.47 -13.94 -6.76
CA ILE A 86 -5.29 -13.41 -5.67
C ILE A 86 -4.95 -11.95 -5.39
N GLU A 87 -3.72 -11.53 -5.66
CA GLU A 87 -3.24 -10.17 -5.43
C GLU A 87 -4.16 -9.11 -6.06
N ASN A 88 -4.67 -9.42 -7.25
CA ASN A 88 -5.56 -8.52 -8.01
C ASN A 88 -7.03 -8.51 -7.53
N LEU A 89 -7.41 -9.33 -6.55
CA LEU A 89 -8.80 -9.40 -6.07
C LEU A 89 -9.19 -8.25 -5.14
N GLY A 90 -8.23 -7.56 -4.54
CA GLY A 90 -8.52 -6.57 -3.53
C GLY A 90 -7.44 -5.53 -3.30
N HIS A 91 -7.49 -4.90 -2.13
CA HIS A 91 -6.52 -3.89 -1.75
C HIS A 91 -5.22 -4.54 -1.27
N VAL A 92 -4.14 -4.23 -1.96
CA VAL A 92 -2.78 -4.66 -1.58
C VAL A 92 -2.23 -3.73 -0.50
N ILE A 93 -1.60 -4.29 0.51
CA ILE A 93 -0.89 -3.56 1.57
C ILE A 93 0.54 -4.09 1.65
N ASP A 94 1.50 -3.26 1.27
CA ASP A 94 2.91 -3.55 1.50
C ASP A 94 3.26 -3.33 2.98
N THR A 95 3.62 -4.41 3.64
CA THR A 95 3.96 -4.42 5.07
C THR A 95 5.47 -4.36 5.33
N SER A 96 6.32 -4.17 4.32
CA SER A 96 7.78 -4.29 4.42
C SER A 96 8.36 -3.46 5.57
N GLU A 97 7.98 -2.18 5.63
CA GLU A 97 8.50 -1.22 6.63
C GLU A 97 7.41 -0.76 7.61
N LEU A 98 6.29 -1.51 7.69
CA LEU A 98 5.22 -1.16 8.61
C LEU A 98 5.42 -1.76 9.99
N SER A 99 5.26 -0.95 11.02
CA SER A 99 5.13 -1.46 12.39
C SER A 99 3.80 -2.19 12.57
N THR A 100 3.75 -3.14 13.52
CA THR A 100 2.52 -3.87 13.85
C THR A 100 1.38 -2.93 14.24
N SER A 101 1.66 -1.84 14.93
CA SER A 101 0.66 -0.83 15.32
C SER A 101 0.05 -0.12 14.12
N LYS A 102 0.88 0.29 13.15
CA LYS A 102 0.42 0.92 11.90
C LYS A 102 -0.42 -0.03 11.07
N LEU A 103 0.04 -1.28 10.88
CA LEU A 103 -0.74 -2.28 10.15
C LEU A 103 -2.12 -2.50 10.79
N ARG A 104 -2.18 -2.63 12.12
CA ARG A 104 -3.47 -2.75 12.84
C ARG A 104 -4.39 -1.56 12.62
N ALA A 105 -3.85 -0.34 12.62
CA ALA A 105 -4.63 0.86 12.36
C ALA A 105 -5.20 0.86 10.94
N TRP A 106 -4.39 0.52 9.94
CA TRP A 106 -4.80 0.44 8.54
C TRP A 106 -5.86 -0.63 8.28
N VAL A 107 -5.67 -1.83 8.84
CA VAL A 107 -6.67 -2.91 8.74
C VAL A 107 -8.00 -2.49 9.37
N ARG A 108 -7.95 -1.83 10.54
CA ARG A 108 -9.16 -1.33 11.21
C ARG A 108 -9.89 -0.29 10.38
N GLU A 109 -9.15 0.63 9.79
CA GLU A 109 -9.69 1.67 8.91
C GLU A 109 -10.37 1.06 7.68
N LEU A 110 -9.72 0.12 6.99
CA LEU A 110 -10.28 -0.62 5.86
C LEU A 110 -11.55 -1.40 6.23
N ALA A 111 -11.56 -2.02 7.41
CA ALA A 111 -12.73 -2.76 7.88
C ALA A 111 -13.94 -1.88 8.25
N GLN A 112 -13.72 -0.60 8.55
CA GLN A 112 -14.77 0.36 8.89
C GLN A 112 -15.36 1.08 7.67
N ILE A 113 -14.69 1.02 6.52
CA ILE A 113 -15.13 1.69 5.29
C ILE A 113 -16.51 1.16 4.85
N GLU A 114 -17.50 2.04 4.80
CA GLU A 114 -18.82 1.75 4.23
C GLU A 114 -18.76 1.63 2.69
N ARG A 115 -19.83 1.05 2.09
CA ARG A 115 -19.90 0.84 0.63
C ARG A 115 -19.64 2.15 -0.13
N ALA A 116 -18.45 2.26 -0.72
CA ALA A 116 -18.15 3.30 -1.70
C ALA A 116 -17.58 2.63 -2.96
N PRO A 117 -17.94 3.09 -4.15
CA PRO A 117 -17.51 2.45 -5.40
C PRO A 117 -16.00 2.41 -5.56
N LEU A 118 -15.27 3.42 -5.10
CA LEU A 118 -13.81 3.47 -5.12
C LEU A 118 -13.32 4.31 -3.94
N THR A 119 -12.25 3.86 -3.27
CA THR A 119 -11.54 4.66 -2.25
C THR A 119 -10.16 5.07 -2.81
N LEU A 120 -9.88 6.35 -2.79
CA LEU A 120 -8.63 6.94 -3.24
C LEU A 120 -7.68 7.09 -2.05
N TYR A 121 -6.55 6.39 -2.08
CA TYR A 121 -5.51 6.47 -1.07
C TYR A 121 -4.39 7.40 -1.53
N PHE A 122 -4.05 8.39 -0.71
CA PHE A 122 -2.84 9.18 -0.86
C PHE A 122 -1.84 8.74 0.19
N GLU A 123 -0.69 8.26 -0.23
CA GLU A 123 0.33 7.75 0.68
C GLU A 123 1.64 8.52 0.50
N SER A 124 2.15 9.17 1.55
CA SER A 124 3.48 9.74 1.53
C SER A 124 4.53 8.72 1.93
N PHE A 125 5.67 8.70 1.22
CA PHE A 125 6.78 7.79 1.50
C PHE A 125 8.14 8.43 1.32
N ALA A 126 9.19 7.75 1.84
CA ALA A 126 10.58 8.13 1.71
C ALA A 126 11.30 7.26 0.67
N PHE A 127 11.89 7.86 -0.36
CA PHE A 127 12.74 7.12 -1.31
C PHE A 127 13.93 6.43 -0.66
N LYS A 128 14.46 6.97 0.46
CA LYS A 128 15.54 6.33 1.21
C LYS A 128 15.15 4.99 1.85
N VAL A 129 13.86 4.76 2.07
CA VAL A 129 13.30 3.51 2.63
C VAL A 129 12.88 2.56 1.51
N GLY A 130 12.33 3.09 0.44
CA GLY A 130 11.89 2.32 -0.73
C GLY A 130 10.54 2.79 -1.26
N VAL A 131 10.26 2.40 -2.49
CA VAL A 131 8.96 2.66 -3.13
C VAL A 131 7.94 1.65 -2.62
N PRO A 132 6.73 2.09 -2.20
CA PRO A 132 5.66 1.17 -1.79
C PRO A 132 5.27 0.20 -2.92
N LEU A 133 5.14 -1.09 -2.60
CA LEU A 133 4.76 -2.11 -3.58
C LEU A 133 3.27 -2.09 -3.92
N ASP A 134 2.47 -1.45 -3.08
CA ASP A 134 1.02 -1.33 -3.17
C ASP A 134 0.54 -0.05 -3.89
N ALA A 135 1.47 0.73 -4.46
CA ALA A 135 1.16 1.95 -5.18
C ALA A 135 0.77 1.67 -6.64
N ASP A 136 -0.41 2.15 -7.07
CA ASP A 136 -0.82 2.17 -8.48
C ASP A 136 -0.10 3.29 -9.25
N PHE A 137 0.11 4.44 -8.59
CA PHE A 137 0.87 5.57 -9.12
C PHE A 137 1.91 6.03 -8.12
N VAL A 138 3.09 6.39 -8.62
CA VAL A 138 4.19 6.93 -7.81
C VAL A 138 4.63 8.27 -8.40
N PHE A 139 4.58 9.33 -7.57
CA PHE A 139 5.04 10.66 -7.94
C PHE A 139 6.26 11.05 -7.11
N ASP A 140 7.32 11.45 -7.81
CA ASP A 140 8.54 11.95 -7.19
C ASP A 140 8.48 13.47 -7.05
N VAL A 141 8.37 13.96 -5.82
CA VAL A 141 8.32 15.40 -5.52
C VAL A 141 9.65 15.96 -5.00
N ARG A 142 10.78 15.27 -5.26
CA ARG A 142 12.12 15.76 -4.86
C ARG A 142 12.59 16.98 -5.63
N ALA A 143 11.98 17.25 -6.80
CA ALA A 143 12.29 18.42 -7.62
C ALA A 143 11.86 19.77 -6.99
N ILE A 144 10.89 19.76 -6.07
CA ILE A 144 10.46 21.00 -5.42
C ILE A 144 11.39 21.38 -4.26
N PRO A 145 11.46 22.68 -3.88
CA PRO A 145 12.33 23.17 -2.81
C PRO A 145 12.16 22.39 -1.51
N ASN A 146 13.27 22.16 -0.81
CA ASN A 146 13.30 21.28 0.34
C ASN A 146 13.34 22.04 1.66
N PRO A 147 12.27 22.02 2.48
CA PRO A 147 12.22 22.67 3.79
C PRO A 147 13.32 22.22 4.75
N TYR A 148 13.90 21.05 4.55
CA TYR A 148 14.96 20.49 5.41
C TYR A 148 16.20 21.37 5.56
N TYR A 149 16.50 22.22 4.57
CA TYR A 149 17.65 23.12 4.61
C TYR A 149 17.44 24.34 5.51
N ASP A 150 16.20 24.65 5.85
CA ASP A 150 15.87 25.62 6.89
C ASP A 150 15.88 24.96 8.26
N LEU A 151 16.75 25.43 9.16
CA LEU A 151 16.92 24.83 10.49
C LEU A 151 15.65 24.90 11.33
N THR A 152 14.80 25.91 11.11
CA THR A 152 13.54 26.09 11.83
C THR A 152 12.44 25.16 11.32
N LEU A 153 12.49 24.77 10.05
CA LEU A 153 11.52 23.89 9.43
C LEU A 153 11.93 22.40 9.52
N ARG A 154 13.22 22.13 9.71
CA ARG A 154 13.77 20.77 9.72
C ARG A 154 13.08 19.81 10.68
N PRO A 155 12.77 20.18 11.98
CA PRO A 155 12.12 19.27 12.91
C PRO A 155 10.61 19.09 12.66
N LEU A 156 10.03 19.94 11.82
CA LEU A 156 8.60 19.95 11.51
C LEU A 156 8.25 18.93 10.42
N THR A 157 6.98 18.84 10.08
CA THR A 157 6.43 17.95 9.06
C THR A 157 5.65 18.73 8.01
N GLY A 158 5.26 18.10 6.94
CA GLY A 158 4.39 18.69 5.91
C GLY A 158 2.96 19.04 6.38
N LYS A 159 2.60 18.74 7.63
CA LYS A 159 1.33 19.13 8.27
C LYS A 159 1.44 20.42 9.05
N ASP A 160 2.65 20.83 9.37
CA ASP A 160 2.87 22.00 10.22
C ASP A 160 2.78 23.31 9.42
N ALA A 161 2.09 24.29 9.98
CA ALA A 161 1.79 25.56 9.30
C ALA A 161 3.03 26.27 8.71
N PRO A 162 4.20 26.32 9.36
CA PRO A 162 5.39 26.96 8.78
C PRO A 162 5.90 26.22 7.52
N VAL A 163 5.86 24.89 7.49
CA VAL A 163 6.27 24.09 6.33
C VAL A 163 5.26 24.26 5.20
N ILE A 164 3.99 24.29 5.51
CA ILE A 164 2.91 24.55 4.56
C ILE A 164 3.12 25.91 3.90
N ALA A 165 3.30 26.96 4.70
CA ALA A 165 3.51 28.32 4.19
C ALA A 165 4.78 28.43 3.30
N PHE A 166 5.87 27.75 3.70
CA PHE A 166 7.08 27.68 2.88
C PHE A 166 6.81 27.05 1.51
N LEU A 167 6.12 25.90 1.45
CA LEU A 167 5.85 25.18 0.21
C LEU A 167 4.81 25.90 -0.66
N GLU A 168 3.78 26.50 -0.07
CA GLU A 168 2.79 27.30 -0.80
C GLU A 168 3.39 28.53 -1.46
N ALA A 169 4.43 29.11 -0.89
CA ALA A 169 5.17 30.23 -1.48
C ALA A 169 6.03 29.81 -2.70
N GLN A 170 6.19 28.51 -2.97
CA GLN A 170 7.01 28.01 -4.08
C GLN A 170 6.18 27.77 -5.34
N PRO A 171 6.42 28.48 -6.46
CA PRO A 171 5.69 28.23 -7.70
C PRO A 171 5.78 26.79 -8.18
N SER A 172 6.98 26.18 -8.14
CA SER A 172 7.19 24.79 -8.56
C SER A 172 6.43 23.76 -7.71
N ALA A 173 6.20 24.02 -6.42
CA ALA A 173 5.40 23.15 -5.59
C ALA A 173 3.91 23.23 -5.98
N ASN A 174 3.42 24.41 -6.29
CA ASN A 174 2.04 24.62 -6.75
C ASN A 174 1.81 24.01 -8.14
N GLU A 175 2.75 24.19 -9.08
CA GLU A 175 2.69 23.55 -10.39
C GLU A 175 2.66 22.02 -10.28
N MET A 176 3.58 21.43 -9.51
CA MET A 176 3.62 19.97 -9.27
C MET A 176 2.30 19.46 -8.69
N LEU A 177 1.72 20.17 -7.72
CA LEU A 177 0.44 19.81 -7.13
C LEU A 177 -0.68 19.82 -8.18
N VAL A 178 -0.72 20.83 -9.03
CA VAL A 178 -1.72 20.95 -10.10
C VAL A 178 -1.56 19.85 -11.15
N ASP A 179 -0.34 19.52 -11.53
CA ASP A 179 -0.07 18.49 -12.53
C ASP A 179 -0.46 17.09 -12.02
N ILE A 180 -0.10 16.76 -10.79
CA ILE A 180 -0.50 15.49 -10.16
C ILE A 180 -2.04 15.42 -10.06
N ARG A 181 -2.69 16.50 -9.62
CA ARG A 181 -4.14 16.59 -9.53
C ARG A 181 -4.81 16.33 -10.88
N LYS A 182 -4.39 17.04 -11.94
CA LYS A 182 -4.91 16.87 -13.30
C LYS A 182 -4.71 15.45 -13.84
N PHE A 183 -3.55 14.86 -13.54
CA PHE A 183 -3.29 13.48 -13.92
C PHE A 183 -4.30 12.53 -13.29
N ILE A 184 -4.52 12.66 -11.97
CA ILE A 184 -5.47 11.79 -11.25
C ILE A 184 -6.89 12.03 -11.74
N GLU A 185 -7.34 13.29 -11.86
CA GLU A 185 -8.67 13.64 -12.39
C GLU A 185 -8.94 13.00 -13.75
N LYS A 186 -7.95 13.02 -14.63
CA LYS A 186 -8.05 12.46 -15.98
C LYS A 186 -8.25 10.94 -15.97
N TRP A 187 -7.53 10.22 -15.11
CA TRP A 187 -7.50 8.76 -15.15
C TRP A 187 -8.45 8.09 -14.15
N LEU A 188 -8.87 8.78 -13.09
CA LEU A 188 -9.76 8.25 -12.06
C LEU A 188 -11.06 7.63 -12.62
N PRO A 189 -11.73 8.21 -13.64
CA PRO A 189 -12.93 7.61 -14.23
C PRO A 189 -12.70 6.22 -14.81
N SER A 190 -11.53 5.97 -15.42
CA SER A 190 -11.19 4.65 -15.99
C SER A 190 -11.12 3.59 -14.90
N PHE A 191 -10.49 3.90 -13.75
CA PHE A 191 -10.40 2.98 -12.61
C PHE A 191 -11.77 2.70 -11.96
N LYS A 192 -12.67 3.69 -11.96
CA LYS A 192 -14.05 3.50 -11.50
C LYS A 192 -14.82 2.55 -12.43
N THR A 193 -14.62 2.68 -13.77
CA THR A 193 -15.24 1.82 -14.77
C THR A 193 -14.77 0.37 -14.65
N ASP A 194 -13.50 0.15 -14.29
CA ASP A 194 -12.92 -1.17 -14.07
C ASP A 194 -13.38 -1.84 -12.75
N ASN A 195 -14.37 -1.26 -12.05
CA ASN A 195 -14.87 -1.74 -10.77
C ASN A 195 -13.81 -1.93 -9.69
N ARG A 196 -12.73 -1.15 -9.73
CA ARG A 196 -11.73 -1.14 -8.68
C ARG A 196 -12.31 -0.55 -7.39
N SER A 197 -12.05 -1.22 -6.29
CA SER A 197 -12.46 -0.75 -4.97
C SER A 197 -11.49 0.28 -4.38
N TYR A 198 -10.24 0.31 -4.88
CA TYR A 198 -9.15 1.13 -4.33
C TYR A 198 -8.23 1.62 -5.45
N LEU A 199 -7.68 2.82 -5.24
CA LEU A 199 -6.60 3.39 -6.05
C LEU A 199 -5.60 4.04 -5.11
N THR A 200 -4.34 3.58 -5.12
CA THR A 200 -3.27 4.08 -4.25
C THR A 200 -2.32 4.98 -5.03
N VAL A 201 -2.23 6.22 -4.62
CA VAL A 201 -1.33 7.24 -5.17
C VAL A 201 -0.24 7.53 -4.15
N ALA A 202 0.97 7.04 -4.40
CA ALA A 202 2.12 7.27 -3.54
C ALA A 202 2.89 8.52 -3.97
N VAL A 203 3.21 9.39 -3.02
CA VAL A 203 3.99 10.61 -3.23
C VAL A 203 5.28 10.50 -2.43
N GLY A 204 6.43 10.55 -3.10
CA GLY A 204 7.74 10.33 -2.49
C GLY A 204 8.63 11.57 -2.42
N CYS A 205 9.24 11.78 -1.27
CA CYS A 205 10.41 12.68 -1.14
C CYS A 205 11.58 11.92 -0.50
N THR A 206 12.72 12.58 -0.28
CA THR A 206 13.92 11.89 0.24
C THR A 206 13.67 11.21 1.59
N GLY A 207 13.09 11.95 2.55
CA GLY A 207 12.90 11.49 3.93
C GLY A 207 11.46 11.22 4.35
N GLY A 208 10.47 11.41 3.47
CA GLY A 208 9.06 11.13 3.80
C GLY A 208 8.43 12.09 4.82
N GLN A 209 9.07 13.22 5.15
CA GLN A 209 8.67 14.07 6.28
C GLN A 209 7.98 15.38 5.87
N HIS A 210 8.46 16.09 4.86
CA HIS A 210 8.00 17.43 4.50
C HIS A 210 7.19 17.44 3.20
N ARG A 211 7.88 17.43 2.04
CA ARG A 211 7.31 17.63 0.70
C ARG A 211 6.25 16.60 0.34
N SER A 212 6.53 15.32 0.55
CA SER A 212 5.60 14.22 0.26
C SER A 212 4.36 14.26 1.14
N VAL A 213 4.56 14.57 2.43
CA VAL A 213 3.45 14.72 3.40
C VAL A 213 2.55 15.88 2.99
N TYR A 214 3.13 17.06 2.73
CA TYR A 214 2.37 18.22 2.26
C TYR A 214 1.55 17.91 1.00
N MET A 215 2.18 17.29 -0.01
CA MET A 215 1.49 16.95 -1.25
C MET A 215 0.36 15.95 -1.05
N ALA A 216 0.59 14.87 -0.27
CA ALA A 216 -0.45 13.89 0.03
C ALA A 216 -1.64 14.52 0.76
N GLU A 217 -1.39 15.39 1.74
CA GLU A 217 -2.46 16.12 2.45
C GLU A 217 -3.24 17.07 1.54
N ARG A 218 -2.55 17.83 0.66
CA ARG A 218 -3.22 18.75 -0.28
C ARG A 218 -4.06 18.01 -1.32
N LEU A 219 -3.53 16.92 -1.89
CA LEU A 219 -4.27 16.06 -2.81
C LEU A 219 -5.46 15.42 -2.09
N GLY A 220 -5.24 14.86 -0.90
CA GLY A 220 -6.29 14.25 -0.09
C GLY A 220 -7.43 15.23 0.21
N LYS A 221 -7.10 16.44 0.66
CA LYS A 221 -8.09 17.49 0.91
C LYS A 221 -8.89 17.83 -0.34
N TYR A 222 -8.23 18.01 -1.48
CA TYR A 222 -8.89 18.36 -2.74
C TYR A 222 -9.90 17.28 -3.17
N PHE A 223 -9.44 16.02 -3.23
CA PHE A 223 -10.29 14.92 -3.70
C PHE A 223 -11.37 14.52 -2.70
N SER A 224 -11.24 14.85 -1.41
CA SER A 224 -12.26 14.55 -0.39
C SER A 224 -13.60 15.28 -0.61
N GLU A 225 -13.62 16.30 -1.45
CA GLU A 225 -14.85 17.02 -1.82
C GLU A 225 -15.77 16.18 -2.74
N SER A 226 -15.20 15.25 -3.51
CA SER A 226 -15.93 14.46 -4.51
C SER A 226 -15.74 12.95 -4.39
N GLU A 227 -14.71 12.52 -3.68
CA GLU A 227 -14.32 11.13 -3.58
C GLU A 227 -14.19 10.69 -2.12
N ARG A 228 -14.24 9.38 -1.92
CA ARG A 228 -13.81 8.82 -0.65
C ARG A 228 -12.29 8.76 -0.60
N VAL A 229 -11.70 9.48 0.32
CA VAL A 229 -10.23 9.64 0.42
C VAL A 229 -9.72 9.14 1.76
N VAL A 230 -8.56 8.53 1.72
CA VAL A 230 -7.75 8.18 2.90
C VAL A 230 -6.32 8.69 2.66
N VAL A 231 -5.77 9.44 3.61
CA VAL A 231 -4.37 9.90 3.57
C VAL A 231 -3.54 9.13 4.59
N ARG A 232 -2.36 8.67 4.18
CA ARG A 232 -1.43 7.89 5.01
C ARG A 232 -0.01 8.41 4.89
N HIS A 233 0.75 8.23 5.96
CA HIS A 233 2.17 8.62 6.01
C HIS A 233 3.00 7.49 6.56
N ARG A 234 3.85 6.88 5.72
CA ARG A 234 4.63 5.71 6.13
C ARG A 234 5.65 6.01 7.22
N GLU A 235 6.29 7.18 7.14
CA GLU A 235 7.36 7.58 8.05
C GLU A 235 6.90 8.43 9.24
N GLN A 236 5.60 8.71 9.35
CA GLN A 236 5.05 9.40 10.52
C GLN A 236 4.35 8.42 11.47
N SER A 237 4.60 8.56 12.74
CA SER A 237 3.97 7.79 13.83
C SER A 237 2.61 8.35 14.20
#